data_9e1d17415a364bceddd2863e4caf83bb
#
_entry.id   9e1d17415a364bceddd2863e4caf83bb
#
_cell.length_a   1.000
_cell.length_b   1.000
_cell.length_c   1.000
_cell.angle_alpha   90.00
_cell.angle_beta   90.00
_cell.angle_gamma   90.00
#
_symmetry.space_group_name_H-M   'P 1'
#
loop_
_entity.id
_entity.type
_entity.pdbx_description
1 polymer ?
#
loop_
_entity_poly.entity_id
_entity_poly.type
_entity_poly.pdbx_seq_one_letter_code
_entity_poly.pdbx_strand_id
1 'polypeptide(L)'
;MDNRIRRLLRRYTDFEFKLDKVPLRNGDGDVIGEQFVVRFFRETRSASGPNTAENIKISRGEENIFIWCFFLAIAQVAIDDDEDNPYDWVKYIYIDDPISSLDEHNAIKVAHDLIRLLSASDENLRMVISTHHVLFYNVIANQLRKKVSAKFYLAKGTEPESYLLENWENVPPFHHLSTLVDLCKSRDSGELNSHHFNMLRRVMEQTAAFFGNESWVECLRPREGESETVFQKRILDLNSHGDWVTFESPKIDDSMRSDFRTIFEEFRRSFPFNPAWFPPPPAAATAPAAMPPQNNS
;
A
#
# COMPACT_ATOMS: atom_id res chain seq x y z
N MET A 1 -15.11 28.72 -8.79
CA MET A 1 -13.97 27.97 -8.25
C MET A 1 -13.91 28.05 -6.72
N ASP A 2 -13.79 29.22 -6.10
CA ASP A 2 -13.66 29.39 -4.64
C ASP A 2 -14.71 28.65 -3.81
N ASN A 3 -15.98 28.74 -4.19
CA ASN A 3 -17.08 28.07 -3.49
C ASN A 3 -16.95 26.51 -3.53
N ARG A 4 -16.40 25.94 -4.60
CA ARG A 4 -16.15 24.50 -4.69
C ARG A 4 -15.04 24.08 -3.73
N ILE A 5 -13.92 24.84 -3.74
CA ILE A 5 -12.79 24.58 -2.84
C ILE A 5 -13.24 24.70 -1.38
N ARG A 6 -13.97 25.77 -1.00
CA ARG A 6 -14.48 25.97 0.38
C ARG A 6 -15.37 24.82 0.83
N ARG A 7 -16.27 24.35 -0.04
CA ARG A 7 -17.17 23.23 0.29
C ARG A 7 -16.41 21.93 0.52
N LEU A 8 -15.33 21.68 -0.22
CA LEU A 8 -14.47 20.53 -0.02
C LEU A 8 -13.64 20.71 1.26
N LEU A 9 -12.98 21.86 1.44
CA LEU A 9 -12.08 22.15 2.54
C LEU A 9 -12.74 22.01 3.92
N ARG A 10 -13.98 22.50 4.08
CA ARG A 10 -14.78 22.40 5.32
C ARG A 10 -15.02 20.97 5.80
N ARG A 11 -14.81 19.99 4.96
CA ARG A 11 -14.91 18.57 5.32
C ARG A 11 -13.67 18.04 6.05
N TYR A 12 -12.56 18.74 5.90
CA TYR A 12 -11.25 18.32 6.38
C TYR A 12 -10.73 19.21 7.52
N THR A 13 -10.99 20.51 7.44
CA THR A 13 -10.35 21.51 8.30
C THR A 13 -11.33 22.55 8.78
N ASP A 14 -10.89 23.32 9.78
CA ASP A 14 -11.61 24.47 10.36
C ASP A 14 -11.05 25.84 9.92
N PHE A 15 -10.04 25.85 9.04
CA PHE A 15 -9.53 27.08 8.47
C PHE A 15 -10.18 27.39 7.13
N GLU A 16 -10.17 28.67 6.79
CA GLU A 16 -10.66 29.20 5.52
C GLU A 16 -9.49 29.83 4.76
N PHE A 17 -9.71 30.13 3.49
CA PHE A 17 -8.71 30.75 2.63
C PHE A 17 -9.28 31.94 1.84
N LYS A 18 -8.36 32.78 1.41
CA LYS A 18 -8.63 33.87 0.45
C LYS A 18 -7.60 33.83 -0.66
N LEU A 19 -8.06 33.97 -1.89
CA LEU A 19 -7.20 34.10 -3.06
C LEU A 19 -7.12 35.59 -3.42
N ASP A 20 -5.94 36.16 -3.27
CA ASP A 20 -5.66 37.52 -3.67
C ASP A 20 -4.87 37.52 -4.98
N LYS A 21 -5.35 38.30 -5.95
CA LYS A 21 -4.67 38.52 -7.22
C LYS A 21 -3.73 39.71 -7.06
N VAL A 22 -2.43 39.47 -7.16
CA VAL A 22 -1.42 40.49 -6.97
C VAL A 22 -0.53 40.61 -8.22
N PRO A 23 -0.04 41.82 -8.57
CA PRO A 23 0.83 41.98 -9.71
C PRO A 23 2.18 41.29 -9.46
N LEU A 24 2.63 40.46 -10.43
CA LEU A 24 3.99 39.91 -10.46
C LEU A 24 4.93 40.97 -11.05
N ARG A 25 5.97 41.35 -10.31
CA ARG A 25 6.96 42.35 -10.73
C ARG A 25 8.33 41.70 -11.01
N ASN A 26 9.03 42.23 -12.00
CA ASN A 26 10.42 41.86 -12.25
C ASN A 26 11.38 42.53 -11.25
N GLY A 27 12.69 42.30 -11.37
CA GLY A 27 13.73 42.87 -10.53
C GLY A 27 13.81 44.43 -10.64
N ASP A 28 13.30 45.01 -11.71
CA ASP A 28 13.27 46.44 -11.99
C ASP A 28 11.97 47.14 -11.51
N GLY A 29 11.04 46.33 -10.97
CA GLY A 29 9.76 46.78 -10.43
C GLY A 29 8.60 46.86 -11.42
N ASP A 30 8.80 46.50 -12.70
CA ASP A 30 7.77 46.50 -13.72
C ASP A 30 6.82 45.31 -13.55
N VAL A 31 5.55 45.52 -13.85
CA VAL A 31 4.52 44.48 -13.82
C VAL A 31 4.67 43.60 -15.06
N ILE A 32 5.07 42.37 -14.85
CA ILE A 32 5.27 41.36 -15.92
C ILE A 32 4.14 40.34 -16.01
N GLY A 33 3.20 40.36 -15.05
CA GLY A 33 2.06 39.42 -15.01
C GLY A 33 1.26 39.57 -13.73
N GLU A 34 0.45 38.57 -13.47
CA GLU A 34 -0.36 38.44 -12.25
C GLU A 34 -0.08 37.09 -11.60
N GLN A 35 -0.07 37.10 -10.28
CA GLN A 35 0.05 35.87 -9.48
C GLN A 35 -1.07 35.81 -8.45
N PHE A 36 -1.45 34.58 -8.06
CA PHE A 36 -2.37 34.35 -6.97
C PHE A 36 -1.60 34.07 -5.69
N VAL A 37 -1.97 34.80 -4.63
CA VAL A 37 -1.45 34.57 -3.28
C VAL A 37 -2.59 34.00 -2.45
N VAL A 38 -2.33 32.83 -1.82
CA VAL A 38 -3.28 32.20 -0.91
C VAL A 38 -2.98 32.70 0.49
N ARG A 39 -3.99 33.20 1.19
CA ARG A 39 -3.92 33.58 2.59
C ARG A 39 -4.89 32.69 3.38
N PHE A 40 -4.43 32.16 4.49
CA PHE A 40 -5.23 31.32 5.37
C PHE A 40 -5.66 32.11 6.61
N PHE A 41 -6.88 31.87 7.06
CA PHE A 41 -7.43 32.48 8.26
C PHE A 41 -8.31 31.47 9.02
N ARG A 42 -8.48 31.72 10.31
CA ARG A 42 -9.34 30.90 11.16
C ARG A 42 -10.29 31.79 11.95
N GLU A 43 -11.58 31.49 11.87
CA GLU A 43 -12.59 32.13 12.66
C GLU A 43 -12.72 31.42 14.00
N THR A 44 -12.37 32.12 15.08
CA THR A 44 -12.58 31.65 16.45
C THR A 44 -13.73 32.36 17.09
N ARG A 45 -14.65 31.64 17.70
CA ARG A 45 -15.69 32.21 18.53
C ARG A 45 -15.17 32.45 19.94
N SER A 46 -14.97 33.67 20.33
CA SER A 46 -14.65 34.07 21.70
C SER A 46 -15.92 34.51 22.43
N ALA A 47 -15.90 34.52 23.76
CA ALA A 47 -16.98 35.08 24.58
C ALA A 47 -17.27 36.57 24.30
N SER A 48 -16.31 37.31 23.69
CA SER A 48 -16.41 38.70 23.26
C SER A 48 -16.87 38.91 21.80
N GLY A 49 -17.18 37.79 21.08
CA GLY A 49 -17.62 37.82 19.66
C GLY A 49 -16.71 37.06 18.72
N PRO A 50 -17.03 37.01 17.44
CA PRO A 50 -16.21 36.37 16.42
C PRO A 50 -14.86 37.10 16.30
N ASN A 51 -13.77 36.38 16.44
CA ASN A 51 -12.43 36.90 16.21
C ASN A 51 -11.82 36.16 15.04
N THR A 52 -11.31 36.89 14.04
CA THR A 52 -10.68 36.32 12.84
C THR A 52 -9.17 36.46 12.99
N ALA A 53 -8.48 35.34 13.14
CA ALA A 53 -7.01 35.29 13.06
C ALA A 53 -6.63 35.23 11.56
N GLU A 54 -6.12 36.36 11.04
CA GLU A 54 -5.65 36.47 9.66
C GLU A 54 -4.20 36.05 9.51
N ASN A 55 -3.82 35.53 8.32
CA ASN A 55 -2.46 35.10 7.98
C ASN A 55 -1.90 34.06 8.92
N ILE A 56 -2.71 33.05 9.26
CA ILE A 56 -2.25 31.94 10.08
C ILE A 56 -1.26 31.09 9.29
N LYS A 57 -0.27 30.54 10.01
CA LYS A 57 0.59 29.49 9.49
C LYS A 57 -0.13 28.15 9.69
N ILE A 58 -0.39 27.46 8.60
CA ILE A 58 -0.96 26.12 8.62
C ILE A 58 0.14 25.07 8.66
N SER A 59 -0.17 23.86 9.13
CA SER A 59 0.72 22.72 9.12
C SER A 59 0.89 22.17 7.69
N ARG A 60 1.94 21.39 7.46
CA ARG A 60 2.19 20.75 6.16
C ARG A 60 1.05 19.81 5.73
N GLY A 61 0.45 19.09 6.68
CA GLY A 61 -0.73 18.27 6.41
C GLY A 61 -1.94 19.08 5.97
N GLU A 62 -2.20 20.23 6.62
CA GLU A 62 -3.27 21.15 6.24
C GLU A 62 -3.02 21.79 4.86
N GLU A 63 -1.77 22.10 4.53
CA GLU A 63 -1.38 22.59 3.21
C GLU A 63 -1.68 21.54 2.13
N ASN A 64 -1.30 20.28 2.36
CA ASN A 64 -1.59 19.17 1.44
C ASN A 64 -3.10 18.97 1.25
N ILE A 65 -3.89 19.09 2.33
CA ILE A 65 -5.35 19.04 2.24
C ILE A 65 -5.90 20.18 1.38
N PHE A 66 -5.37 21.40 1.53
CA PHE A 66 -5.77 22.53 0.70
C PHE A 66 -5.45 22.27 -0.78
N ILE A 67 -4.23 21.82 -1.09
CA ILE A 67 -3.81 21.46 -2.45
C ILE A 67 -4.72 20.37 -3.02
N TRP A 68 -5.05 19.37 -2.23
CA TRP A 68 -5.98 18.32 -2.62
C TRP A 68 -7.38 18.84 -2.94
N CYS A 69 -7.95 19.70 -2.09
CA CYS A 69 -9.26 20.31 -2.33
C CYS A 69 -9.27 21.20 -3.58
N PHE A 70 -8.16 21.91 -3.81
CA PHE A 70 -7.97 22.72 -5.01
C PHE A 70 -7.93 21.85 -6.28
N PHE A 71 -7.16 20.78 -6.26
CA PHE A 71 -7.08 19.79 -7.34
C PHE A 71 -8.46 19.18 -7.62
N LEU A 72 -9.17 18.71 -6.59
CA LEU A 72 -10.51 18.13 -6.74
C LEU A 72 -11.50 19.11 -7.35
N ALA A 73 -11.43 20.38 -6.96
CA ALA A 73 -12.31 21.41 -7.52
C ALA A 73 -12.08 21.62 -9.02
N ILE A 74 -10.81 21.58 -9.47
CA ILE A 74 -10.45 21.63 -10.90
C ILE A 74 -10.92 20.36 -11.61
N ALA A 75 -10.64 19.20 -11.03
CA ALA A 75 -11.03 17.91 -11.62
C ALA A 75 -12.57 17.79 -11.76
N GLN A 76 -13.34 18.34 -10.81
CA GLN A 76 -14.79 18.42 -10.92
C GLN A 76 -15.24 19.29 -12.10
N VAL A 77 -14.56 20.43 -12.34
CA VAL A 77 -14.87 21.26 -13.51
C VAL A 77 -14.56 20.51 -14.82
N ALA A 78 -13.47 19.75 -14.85
CA ALA A 78 -13.11 18.97 -16.04
C ALA A 78 -14.09 17.81 -16.34
N ILE A 79 -14.87 17.38 -15.34
CA ILE A 79 -15.87 16.30 -15.45
C ILE A 79 -17.28 16.86 -15.71
N ASP A 80 -17.54 18.12 -15.30
CA ASP A 80 -18.85 18.73 -15.49
C ASP A 80 -19.14 18.85 -16.99
N ASP A 81 -20.31 18.38 -17.39
CA ASP A 81 -20.83 18.50 -18.76
C ASP A 81 -21.42 19.91 -18.95
N ASP A 82 -20.53 20.89 -19.08
CA ASP A 82 -20.87 22.30 -19.28
C ASP A 82 -20.37 22.75 -20.66
N GLU A 83 -21.21 23.40 -21.46
CA GLU A 83 -20.84 23.83 -22.82
C GLU A 83 -19.61 24.76 -22.85
N ASP A 84 -19.37 25.49 -21.76
CA ASP A 84 -18.23 26.40 -21.60
C ASP A 84 -17.08 25.79 -20.76
N ASN A 85 -16.97 24.47 -20.69
CA ASN A 85 -15.94 23.80 -19.88
C ASN A 85 -14.52 24.09 -20.41
N PRO A 86 -13.69 24.84 -19.66
CA PRO A 86 -12.33 25.21 -20.09
C PRO A 86 -11.38 23.99 -20.13
N TYR A 87 -11.78 22.82 -19.62
CA TYR A 87 -11.01 21.59 -19.52
C TYR A 87 -11.56 20.46 -20.38
N ASP A 88 -12.42 20.73 -21.35
CA ASP A 88 -13.00 19.72 -22.24
C ASP A 88 -11.94 18.90 -23.03
N TRP A 89 -10.76 19.49 -23.21
CA TRP A 89 -9.62 18.83 -23.85
C TRP A 89 -8.92 17.80 -22.95
N VAL A 90 -9.21 17.75 -21.63
CA VAL A 90 -8.57 16.83 -20.67
C VAL A 90 -9.13 15.41 -20.86
N LYS A 91 -8.28 14.47 -21.21
CA LYS A 91 -8.63 13.05 -21.38
C LYS A 91 -8.03 12.13 -20.32
N TYR A 92 -7.02 12.61 -19.61
CA TYR A 92 -6.29 11.85 -18.61
C TYR A 92 -6.08 12.68 -17.35
N ILE A 93 -6.32 12.07 -16.20
CA ILE A 93 -5.95 12.64 -14.89
C ILE A 93 -5.01 11.63 -14.22
N TYR A 94 -3.83 12.09 -13.82
CA TYR A 94 -2.89 11.32 -13.03
C TYR A 94 -2.85 11.85 -11.60
N ILE A 95 -2.99 10.95 -10.63
CA ILE A 95 -3.01 11.26 -9.20
C ILE A 95 -1.92 10.43 -8.54
N ASP A 96 -0.87 11.10 -8.09
CA ASP A 96 0.29 10.50 -7.46
C ASP A 96 0.22 10.67 -5.95
N ASP A 97 0.06 9.56 -5.25
CA ASP A 97 0.09 9.42 -3.80
C ASP A 97 -0.62 10.55 -3.01
N PRO A 98 -1.94 10.72 -3.23
CA PRO A 98 -2.69 11.90 -2.79
C PRO A 98 -2.82 12.01 -1.27
N ILE A 99 -2.36 11.01 -0.52
CA ILE A 99 -2.46 10.95 0.94
C ILE A 99 -1.11 11.02 1.65
N SER A 100 -0.06 11.35 0.92
CA SER A 100 1.26 11.58 1.49
C SER A 100 1.18 12.62 2.62
N SER A 101 1.67 12.27 3.80
CA SER A 101 1.63 13.13 5.01
C SER A 101 0.24 13.37 5.64
N LEU A 102 -0.77 12.59 5.29
CA LEU A 102 -2.07 12.61 5.95
C LEU A 102 -2.21 11.47 6.97
N ASP A 103 -3.03 11.70 8.00
CA ASP A 103 -3.45 10.67 8.92
C ASP A 103 -4.48 9.70 8.26
N GLU A 104 -4.70 8.54 8.89
CA GLU A 104 -5.61 7.52 8.36
C GLU A 104 -7.05 8.02 8.18
N HIS A 105 -7.52 8.91 9.07
CA HIS A 105 -8.87 9.45 8.98
C HIS A 105 -9.05 10.34 7.75
N ASN A 106 -8.09 11.21 7.46
CA ASN A 106 -8.08 12.06 6.28
C ASN A 106 -7.82 11.23 5.01
N ALA A 107 -6.98 10.19 5.08
CA ALA A 107 -6.77 9.26 3.96
C ALA A 107 -8.08 8.60 3.51
N ILE A 108 -8.94 8.18 4.45
CA ILE A 108 -10.27 7.60 4.13
C ILE A 108 -11.18 8.66 3.48
N LYS A 109 -11.19 9.91 3.97
CA LYS A 109 -11.99 10.99 3.37
C LYS A 109 -11.54 11.28 1.94
N VAL A 110 -10.22 11.35 1.71
CA VAL A 110 -9.61 11.54 0.37
C VAL A 110 -10.04 10.42 -0.57
N ALA A 111 -9.99 9.17 -0.11
CA ALA A 111 -10.47 8.01 -0.89
C ALA A 111 -11.94 8.15 -1.27
N HIS A 112 -12.80 8.55 -0.34
CA HIS A 112 -14.23 8.76 -0.63
C HIS A 112 -14.49 9.91 -1.60
N ASP A 113 -13.75 11.00 -1.52
CA ASP A 113 -13.90 12.11 -2.45
C ASP A 113 -13.45 11.71 -3.85
N LEU A 114 -12.37 10.94 -3.95
CA LEU A 114 -11.90 10.39 -5.21
C LEU A 114 -12.89 9.39 -5.82
N ILE A 115 -13.49 8.52 -5.00
CA ILE A 115 -14.53 7.59 -5.45
C ILE A 115 -15.74 8.35 -6.02
N ARG A 116 -16.15 9.45 -5.38
CA ARG A 116 -17.23 10.30 -5.90
C ARG A 116 -16.87 10.92 -7.24
N LEU A 117 -15.65 11.45 -7.36
CA LEU A 117 -15.13 12.02 -8.59
C LEU A 117 -15.15 11.00 -9.73
N LEU A 118 -14.57 9.81 -9.48
CA LEU A 118 -14.54 8.69 -10.43
C LEU A 118 -15.93 8.16 -10.78
N SER A 119 -16.87 8.23 -9.84
CA SER A 119 -18.25 7.79 -10.08
C SER A 119 -19.04 8.77 -10.95
N ALA A 120 -18.67 10.02 -10.93
CA ALA A 120 -19.28 11.09 -11.72
C ALA A 120 -18.62 11.28 -13.10
N SER A 121 -17.40 10.74 -13.31
CA SER A 121 -16.68 10.89 -14.56
C SER A 121 -17.32 10.11 -15.71
N ASP A 122 -17.28 10.69 -16.89
CA ASP A 122 -17.67 10.06 -18.15
C ASP A 122 -16.66 8.98 -18.59
N GLU A 123 -17.06 8.08 -19.49
CA GLU A 123 -16.22 7.01 -20.04
C GLU A 123 -15.02 7.53 -20.84
N ASN A 124 -15.08 8.77 -21.30
CA ASN A 124 -14.02 9.41 -22.07
C ASN A 124 -12.83 9.87 -21.22
N LEU A 125 -13.02 10.08 -19.92
CA LEU A 125 -11.97 10.50 -19.00
C LEU A 125 -11.34 9.30 -18.30
N ARG A 126 -10.04 9.12 -18.49
CA ARG A 126 -9.27 8.04 -17.85
C ARG A 126 -8.45 8.58 -16.69
N MET A 127 -8.49 7.86 -15.56
CA MET A 127 -7.71 8.22 -14.37
C MET A 127 -6.70 7.13 -14.05
N VAL A 128 -5.48 7.56 -13.72
CA VAL A 128 -4.41 6.71 -13.19
C VAL A 128 -4.11 7.18 -11.78
N ILE A 129 -4.13 6.27 -10.82
CA ILE A 129 -3.87 6.56 -9.42
C ILE A 129 -2.70 5.69 -8.97
N SER A 130 -1.63 6.31 -8.48
CA SER A 130 -0.55 5.62 -7.78
C SER A 130 -0.62 5.89 -6.28
N THR A 131 -0.29 4.90 -5.48
CA THR A 131 -0.19 5.04 -4.02
C THR A 131 0.67 3.92 -3.43
N HIS A 132 1.39 4.24 -2.37
CA HIS A 132 2.09 3.23 -1.55
C HIS A 132 1.28 2.82 -0.31
N HIS A 133 0.10 3.40 -0.08
CA HIS A 133 -0.68 3.22 1.13
C HIS A 133 -1.77 2.16 0.93
N VAL A 134 -1.58 1.00 1.57
CA VAL A 134 -2.42 -0.18 1.39
C VAL A 134 -3.89 0.05 1.77
N LEU A 135 -4.16 0.77 2.87
CA LEU A 135 -5.54 1.07 3.29
C LEU A 135 -6.27 1.91 2.22
N PHE A 136 -5.63 2.95 1.72
CA PHE A 136 -6.19 3.82 0.68
C PHE A 136 -6.50 3.02 -0.60
N TYR A 137 -5.53 2.22 -1.06
CA TYR A 137 -5.71 1.31 -2.18
C TYR A 137 -6.93 0.40 -1.98
N ASN A 138 -7.03 -0.25 -0.81
CA ASN A 138 -8.12 -1.19 -0.52
C ASN A 138 -9.50 -0.52 -0.53
N VAL A 139 -9.61 0.68 0.04
CA VAL A 139 -10.87 1.43 0.03
C VAL A 139 -11.31 1.72 -1.40
N ILE A 140 -10.41 2.24 -2.23
CA ILE A 140 -10.70 2.55 -3.64
C ILE A 140 -11.00 1.28 -4.44
N ALA A 141 -10.12 0.27 -4.37
CA ALA A 141 -10.24 -0.95 -5.14
C ALA A 141 -11.52 -1.76 -4.81
N ASN A 142 -11.95 -1.74 -3.54
CA ASN A 142 -13.17 -2.43 -3.12
C ASN A 142 -14.44 -1.69 -3.54
N GLN A 143 -14.44 -0.37 -3.51
CA GLN A 143 -15.63 0.41 -3.86
C GLN A 143 -15.81 0.58 -5.38
N LEU A 144 -14.72 0.61 -6.13
CA LEU A 144 -14.74 0.81 -7.57
C LEU A 144 -14.61 -0.49 -8.38
N ARG A 145 -14.85 -1.64 -7.79
CA ARG A 145 -14.67 -2.97 -8.42
C ARG A 145 -15.12 -3.08 -9.88
N LYS A 146 -16.24 -2.42 -10.23
CA LYS A 146 -16.84 -2.47 -11.56
C LYS A 146 -16.30 -1.40 -12.52
N LYS A 147 -15.61 -0.37 -12.01
CA LYS A 147 -15.10 0.77 -12.78
C LYS A 147 -13.58 0.73 -12.98
N VAL A 148 -12.87 -0.09 -12.22
CA VAL A 148 -11.42 -0.25 -12.35
C VAL A 148 -11.14 -1.21 -13.51
N SER A 149 -10.50 -0.71 -14.55
CA SER A 149 -10.14 -1.50 -15.74
C SER A 149 -8.91 -2.37 -15.52
N ALA A 150 -7.96 -1.92 -14.70
CA ALA A 150 -6.74 -2.67 -14.40
C ALA A 150 -6.14 -2.24 -13.05
N LYS A 151 -5.44 -3.16 -12.40
CA LYS A 151 -4.71 -2.94 -11.15
C LYS A 151 -3.30 -3.48 -11.32
N PHE A 152 -2.32 -2.68 -10.94
CA PHE A 152 -0.92 -3.04 -11.08
C PHE A 152 -0.17 -2.86 -9.78
N TYR A 153 0.84 -3.69 -9.61
CA TYR A 153 1.85 -3.56 -8.57
C TYR A 153 3.18 -3.18 -9.23
N LEU A 154 3.81 -2.12 -8.72
CA LEU A 154 5.12 -1.69 -9.17
C LEU A 154 6.18 -2.40 -8.34
N ALA A 155 6.81 -3.42 -8.90
CA ALA A 155 7.90 -4.17 -8.29
C ALA A 155 9.26 -3.66 -8.78
N LYS A 156 10.29 -3.85 -7.96
CA LYS A 156 11.67 -3.63 -8.40
C LYS A 156 12.07 -4.81 -9.28
N GLY A 157 12.61 -4.52 -10.44
CA GLY A 157 13.12 -5.54 -11.36
C GLY A 157 14.47 -6.13 -10.90
N THR A 158 14.95 -7.13 -11.61
CA THR A 158 16.22 -7.80 -11.34
C THR A 158 17.44 -7.01 -11.80
N GLU A 159 17.28 -6.20 -12.85
CA GLU A 159 18.35 -5.32 -13.33
C GLU A 159 18.42 -4.03 -12.50
N PRO A 160 19.62 -3.41 -12.37
CA PRO A 160 19.75 -2.12 -11.71
C PRO A 160 18.79 -1.08 -12.31
N GLU A 161 18.09 -0.34 -11.45
CA GLU A 161 17.14 0.73 -11.84
C GLU A 161 15.94 0.28 -12.70
N SER A 162 15.70 -1.04 -12.84
CA SER A 162 14.54 -1.55 -13.55
C SER A 162 13.34 -1.71 -12.61
N TYR A 163 12.14 -1.54 -13.18
CA TYR A 163 10.87 -1.74 -12.50
C TYR A 163 9.96 -2.60 -13.36
N LEU A 164 9.18 -3.45 -12.71
CA LEU A 164 8.18 -4.31 -13.34
C LEU A 164 6.79 -3.87 -12.91
N LEU A 165 5.89 -3.78 -13.86
CA LEU A 165 4.48 -3.52 -13.60
C LEU A 165 3.73 -4.86 -13.68
N GLU A 166 3.45 -5.44 -12.52
CA GLU A 166 2.76 -6.72 -12.41
C GLU A 166 1.25 -6.52 -12.25
N ASN A 167 0.46 -7.36 -12.92
CA ASN A 167 -0.99 -7.32 -12.74
C ASN A 167 -1.35 -7.79 -11.32
N TRP A 168 -2.07 -6.93 -10.58
CA TRP A 168 -2.41 -7.15 -9.18
C TRP A 168 -3.47 -8.23 -8.94
N GLU A 169 -4.14 -8.73 -9.95
CA GLU A 169 -5.14 -9.80 -9.78
C GLU A 169 -4.54 -11.06 -9.13
N ASN A 170 -3.22 -11.22 -9.26
CA ASN A 170 -2.45 -12.36 -8.75
C ASN A 170 -1.64 -12.05 -7.49
N VAL A 171 -1.74 -10.85 -6.91
CA VAL A 171 -0.97 -10.44 -5.71
C VAL A 171 -1.93 -9.91 -4.65
N PRO A 172 -1.90 -10.43 -3.43
CA PRO A 172 -2.77 -9.95 -2.37
C PRO A 172 -2.39 -8.53 -1.92
N PRO A 173 -3.37 -7.69 -1.57
CA PRO A 173 -3.16 -6.26 -1.29
C PRO A 173 -2.46 -5.97 0.04
N PHE A 174 -2.13 -6.99 0.83
CA PHE A 174 -1.45 -6.84 2.11
C PHE A 174 -0.02 -7.33 2.01
N HIS A 175 0.93 -6.53 2.48
CA HIS A 175 2.36 -6.86 2.43
C HIS A 175 2.68 -8.23 3.03
N HIS A 176 2.10 -8.60 4.16
CA HIS A 176 2.31 -9.91 4.76
C HIS A 176 1.77 -11.07 3.90
N LEU A 177 0.67 -10.86 3.16
CA LEU A 177 0.17 -11.88 2.24
C LEU A 177 1.02 -11.98 0.97
N SER A 178 1.51 -10.87 0.43
CA SER A 178 2.46 -10.91 -0.70
C SER A 178 3.76 -11.58 -0.29
N THR A 179 4.25 -11.31 0.91
CA THR A 179 5.41 -12.01 1.49
C THR A 179 5.17 -13.53 1.59
N LEU A 180 3.97 -13.96 2.00
CA LEU A 180 3.63 -15.39 2.03
C LEU A 180 3.60 -16.02 0.64
N VAL A 181 3.11 -15.31 -0.38
CA VAL A 181 3.14 -15.78 -1.77
C VAL A 181 4.59 -15.96 -2.25
N ASP A 182 5.47 -15.02 -1.94
CA ASP A 182 6.88 -15.11 -2.32
C ASP A 182 7.59 -16.25 -1.58
N LEU A 183 7.28 -16.45 -0.30
CA LEU A 183 7.77 -17.60 0.47
C LEU A 183 7.26 -18.94 -0.09
N CYS A 184 6.01 -19.01 -0.61
CA CYS A 184 5.51 -20.18 -1.32
C CYS A 184 6.34 -20.48 -2.57
N LYS A 185 6.61 -19.45 -3.39
CA LYS A 185 7.43 -19.61 -4.61
C LYS A 185 8.84 -20.12 -4.25
N SER A 186 9.47 -19.54 -3.25
CA SER A 186 10.82 -19.95 -2.80
C SER A 186 10.84 -21.35 -2.21
N ARG A 187 9.80 -21.75 -1.47
CA ARG A 187 9.62 -23.13 -0.98
C ARG A 187 9.53 -24.12 -2.13
N ASP A 188 8.75 -23.79 -3.16
CA ASP A 188 8.43 -24.68 -4.28
C ASP A 188 9.60 -24.78 -5.29
N SER A 189 10.31 -23.67 -5.54
CA SER A 189 11.52 -23.66 -6.38
C SER A 189 12.74 -24.27 -5.67
N GLY A 190 12.73 -24.35 -4.34
CA GLY A 190 13.87 -24.76 -3.54
C GLY A 190 14.94 -23.67 -3.36
N GLU A 191 14.70 -22.47 -3.87
CA GLU A 191 15.61 -21.31 -3.74
C GLU A 191 15.44 -20.60 -2.40
N LEU A 192 15.71 -21.34 -1.32
CA LEU A 192 15.67 -20.79 0.04
C LEU A 192 17.04 -20.25 0.44
N ASN A 193 17.03 -19.11 1.12
CA ASN A 193 18.20 -18.50 1.75
C ASN A 193 17.83 -17.89 3.11
N SER A 194 18.81 -17.41 3.87
CA SER A 194 18.60 -16.95 5.26
C SER A 194 17.57 -15.83 5.40
N HIS A 195 17.43 -14.94 4.41
CA HIS A 195 16.48 -13.85 4.50
C HIS A 195 15.02 -14.34 4.49
N HIS A 196 14.72 -15.52 3.91
CA HIS A 196 13.37 -16.08 3.91
C HIS A 196 12.91 -16.49 5.30
N PHE A 197 13.82 -16.88 6.18
CA PHE A 197 13.51 -17.14 7.60
C PHE A 197 13.09 -15.85 8.30
N ASN A 198 13.76 -14.73 8.02
CA ASN A 198 13.38 -13.41 8.53
C ASN A 198 12.04 -12.95 8.00
N MET A 199 11.78 -13.18 6.72
CA MET A 199 10.50 -12.85 6.12
C MET A 199 9.37 -13.65 6.80
N LEU A 200 9.56 -14.95 7.00
CA LEU A 200 8.57 -15.79 7.69
C LEU A 200 8.35 -15.34 9.13
N ARG A 201 9.42 -15.07 9.90
CA ARG A 201 9.32 -14.54 11.26
C ARG A 201 8.51 -13.24 11.31
N ARG A 202 8.80 -12.29 10.43
CA ARG A 202 8.05 -11.00 10.37
C ARG A 202 6.57 -11.20 10.07
N VAL A 203 6.22 -12.13 9.19
CA VAL A 203 4.81 -12.46 8.92
C VAL A 203 4.15 -13.06 10.15
N MET A 204 4.85 -13.94 10.88
CA MET A 204 4.36 -14.52 12.13
C MET A 204 4.19 -13.48 13.22
N GLU A 205 5.14 -12.53 13.37
CA GLU A 205 5.04 -11.38 14.29
C GLU A 205 3.79 -10.53 14.00
N GLN A 206 3.55 -10.20 12.73
CA GLN A 206 2.36 -9.43 12.34
C GLN A 206 1.06 -10.22 12.56
N THR A 207 1.09 -11.54 12.30
CA THR A 207 -0.06 -12.40 12.54
C THR A 207 -0.36 -12.52 14.03
N ALA A 208 0.65 -12.73 14.86
CA ALA A 208 0.52 -12.77 16.32
C ALA A 208 -0.09 -11.47 16.86
N ALA A 209 0.46 -10.32 16.45
CA ALA A 209 -0.05 -9.01 16.84
C ALA A 209 -1.52 -8.81 16.40
N PHE A 210 -1.89 -9.26 15.19
CA PHE A 210 -3.28 -9.17 14.69
C PHE A 210 -4.26 -9.98 15.54
N PHE A 211 -3.85 -11.15 16.03
CA PHE A 211 -4.65 -12.00 16.91
C PHE A 211 -4.54 -11.63 18.40
N GLY A 212 -3.76 -10.60 18.75
CA GLY A 212 -3.58 -10.15 20.12
C GLY A 212 -2.63 -11.02 20.95
N ASN A 213 -1.81 -11.85 20.30
CA ASN A 213 -0.79 -12.66 20.94
C ASN A 213 0.44 -11.81 21.30
N GLU A 214 1.12 -12.12 22.39
CA GLU A 214 2.30 -11.37 22.85
C GLU A 214 3.57 -11.74 22.05
N SER A 215 3.63 -12.95 21.52
CA SER A 215 4.80 -13.47 20.82
C SER A 215 4.44 -14.21 19.54
N TRP A 216 5.30 -14.09 18.52
CA TRP A 216 5.17 -14.85 17.29
C TRP A 216 5.33 -16.38 17.50
N VAL A 217 5.99 -16.79 18.58
CA VAL A 217 6.12 -18.20 18.96
C VAL A 217 4.75 -18.85 19.16
N GLU A 218 3.75 -18.09 19.59
CA GLU A 218 2.38 -18.58 19.76
C GLU A 218 1.67 -18.92 18.43
N CYS A 219 2.25 -18.51 17.30
CA CYS A 219 1.82 -18.97 15.98
C CYS A 219 2.25 -20.41 15.66
N LEU A 220 3.13 -20.98 16.46
CA LEU A 220 3.62 -22.36 16.36
C LEU A 220 3.07 -23.18 17.51
N ARG A 221 2.87 -24.48 17.26
CA ARG A 221 2.45 -25.44 18.27
C ARG A 221 3.43 -26.61 18.31
N PRO A 222 3.74 -27.16 19.50
CA PRO A 222 4.46 -28.41 19.58
C PRO A 222 3.67 -29.49 18.83
N ARG A 223 4.39 -30.35 18.12
CA ARG A 223 3.77 -31.50 17.44
C ARG A 223 3.48 -32.61 18.41
N GLU A 224 2.54 -33.47 18.05
CA GLU A 224 2.27 -34.67 18.82
C GLU A 224 3.54 -35.54 18.88
N GLY A 225 4.05 -35.78 20.09
CA GLY A 225 5.28 -36.50 20.33
C GLY A 225 6.58 -35.72 20.16
N GLU A 226 6.53 -34.44 19.83
CA GLU A 226 7.72 -33.59 19.75
C GLU A 226 8.23 -33.25 21.15
N SER A 227 9.55 -33.42 21.38
CA SER A 227 10.15 -32.97 22.64
C SER A 227 10.28 -31.45 22.68
N GLU A 228 10.19 -30.85 23.87
CA GLU A 228 10.39 -29.44 24.10
C GLU A 228 11.72 -28.95 23.50
N THR A 229 12.77 -29.75 23.61
CA THR A 229 14.10 -29.42 23.06
C THR A 229 14.09 -29.25 21.55
N VAL A 230 13.35 -30.08 20.81
CA VAL A 230 13.25 -30.01 19.35
C VAL A 230 12.40 -28.79 18.95
N PHE A 231 11.34 -28.54 19.67
CA PHE A 231 10.52 -27.35 19.47
C PHE A 231 11.31 -26.06 19.69
N GLN A 232 12.06 -25.96 20.80
CA GLN A 232 12.91 -24.79 21.08
C GLN A 232 14.03 -24.63 20.04
N LYS A 233 14.59 -25.70 19.52
CA LYS A 233 15.58 -25.64 18.43
C LYS A 233 14.98 -25.00 17.18
N ARG A 234 13.78 -25.39 16.77
CA ARG A 234 13.08 -24.76 15.62
C ARG A 234 12.86 -23.24 15.81
N ILE A 235 12.53 -22.82 17.04
CA ILE A 235 12.38 -21.41 17.38
C ILE A 235 13.73 -20.68 17.31
N LEU A 236 14.80 -21.30 17.81
CA LEU A 236 16.16 -20.73 17.77
C LEU A 236 16.67 -20.58 16.34
N ASP A 237 16.41 -21.55 15.46
CA ASP A 237 16.82 -21.49 14.06
C ASP A 237 16.15 -20.32 13.32
N LEU A 238 14.87 -20.03 13.59
CA LEU A 238 14.19 -18.85 13.09
C LEU A 238 14.77 -17.53 13.64
N ASN A 239 15.21 -17.51 14.90
CA ASN A 239 15.80 -16.33 15.53
C ASN A 239 17.23 -16.08 15.08
N SER A 240 18.06 -17.11 15.00
CA SER A 240 19.50 -16.98 14.76
C SER A 240 19.84 -16.51 13.34
N HIS A 241 18.94 -16.70 12.37
CA HIS A 241 19.10 -16.19 11.02
C HIS A 241 18.62 -14.74 10.84
N GLY A 242 18.04 -14.13 11.89
CA GLY A 242 17.50 -12.76 11.91
C GLY A 242 18.53 -11.69 12.20
N ASP A 243 19.55 -11.97 13.00
CA ASP A 243 20.41 -10.95 13.60
C ASP A 243 21.81 -10.86 12.97
N TRP A 244 22.13 -11.70 11.99
CA TRP A 244 23.44 -11.68 11.34
C TRP A 244 23.48 -10.75 10.13
N VAL A 245 23.89 -9.50 10.37
CA VAL A 245 24.37 -8.60 9.33
C VAL A 245 25.82 -8.99 8.99
N THR A 246 26.02 -10.14 8.38
CA THR A 246 27.31 -10.50 7.81
C THR A 246 27.23 -10.45 6.29
N PHE A 247 28.32 -10.00 5.66
CA PHE A 247 28.46 -9.75 4.22
C PHE A 247 28.33 -11.03 3.35
N GLU A 248 28.22 -12.21 3.95
CA GLU A 248 27.97 -13.48 3.25
C GLU A 248 26.76 -14.17 3.88
N SER A 249 25.71 -14.38 3.08
CA SER A 249 24.59 -15.22 3.50
C SER A 249 25.09 -16.65 3.75
N PRO A 250 24.93 -17.21 4.96
CA PRO A 250 25.32 -18.58 5.21
C PRO A 250 24.57 -19.51 4.26
N LYS A 251 25.27 -20.47 3.68
CA LYS A 251 24.67 -21.50 2.81
C LYS A 251 23.68 -22.31 3.65
N ILE A 252 22.43 -22.32 3.24
CA ILE A 252 21.38 -23.12 3.87
C ILE A 252 21.62 -24.57 3.50
N ASP A 253 21.76 -25.43 4.51
CA ASP A 253 21.85 -26.89 4.36
C ASP A 253 20.46 -27.54 4.21
N ASP A 254 20.42 -28.80 3.91
CA ASP A 254 19.19 -29.54 3.70
C ASP A 254 18.34 -29.68 4.98
N SER A 255 18.96 -29.70 6.15
CA SER A 255 18.27 -29.72 7.45
C SER A 255 17.49 -28.43 7.63
N MET A 256 18.13 -27.25 7.43
CA MET A 256 17.51 -25.96 7.52
C MET A 256 16.37 -25.77 6.50
N ARG A 257 16.53 -26.31 5.29
CA ARG A 257 15.44 -26.31 4.28
C ARG A 257 14.24 -27.12 4.74
N SER A 258 14.49 -28.25 5.37
CA SER A 258 13.46 -29.13 5.96
C SER A 258 12.74 -28.43 7.11
N ASP A 259 13.49 -27.77 7.99
CA ASP A 259 12.95 -27.04 9.13
C ASP A 259 12.08 -25.85 8.67
N PHE A 260 12.56 -25.08 7.69
CA PHE A 260 11.76 -24.02 7.08
C PHE A 260 10.42 -24.54 6.53
N ARG A 261 10.46 -25.57 5.69
CA ARG A 261 9.24 -26.17 5.12
C ARG A 261 8.27 -26.62 6.19
N THR A 262 8.80 -27.21 7.22
CA THR A 262 8.03 -27.73 8.35
C THR A 262 7.32 -26.62 9.11
N ILE A 263 8.04 -25.57 9.51
CA ILE A 263 7.51 -24.40 10.22
C ILE A 263 6.49 -23.66 9.34
N PHE A 264 6.81 -23.48 8.07
CA PHE A 264 5.94 -22.79 7.12
C PHE A 264 4.60 -23.52 6.95
N GLU A 265 4.60 -24.85 6.82
CA GLU A 265 3.38 -25.64 6.71
C GLU A 265 2.57 -25.68 7.99
N GLU A 266 3.21 -25.68 9.13
CA GLU A 266 2.55 -25.60 10.43
C GLU A 266 1.86 -24.28 10.60
N PHE A 267 2.56 -23.17 10.32
CA PHE A 267 1.99 -21.84 10.33
C PHE A 267 0.79 -21.73 9.36
N ARG A 268 0.92 -22.24 8.14
CA ARG A 268 -0.17 -22.28 7.16
C ARG A 268 -1.42 -22.98 7.67
N ARG A 269 -1.26 -24.11 8.39
CA ARG A 269 -2.38 -24.89 8.93
C ARG A 269 -3.01 -24.28 10.17
N SER A 270 -2.24 -23.51 10.92
CA SER A 270 -2.71 -22.90 12.18
C SER A 270 -3.67 -21.74 11.98
N PHE A 271 -3.67 -21.13 10.80
CA PHE A 271 -4.50 -19.95 10.50
C PHE A 271 -5.33 -20.15 9.23
N PRO A 272 -6.56 -19.56 9.17
CA PRO A 272 -7.47 -19.74 8.05
C PRO A 272 -7.10 -18.87 6.83
N PHE A 273 -5.87 -19.00 6.33
CA PHE A 273 -5.45 -18.31 5.11
C PHE A 273 -6.20 -18.82 3.89
N ASN A 274 -6.50 -17.90 2.95
CA ASN A 274 -7.11 -18.27 1.69
C ASN A 274 -6.14 -19.18 0.88
N PRO A 275 -6.53 -20.44 0.52
CA PRO A 275 -5.67 -21.35 -0.22
C PRO A 275 -5.24 -20.84 -1.61
N ALA A 276 -5.99 -19.91 -2.19
CA ALA A 276 -5.60 -19.30 -3.46
C ALA A 276 -4.29 -18.50 -3.37
N TRP A 277 -4.00 -17.91 -2.20
CA TRP A 277 -2.80 -17.12 -1.95
C TRP A 277 -1.72 -17.89 -1.20
N PHE A 278 -2.11 -18.91 -0.47
CA PHE A 278 -1.23 -19.70 0.38
C PHE A 278 -1.50 -21.20 0.14
N PRO A 279 -1.15 -21.73 -1.04
CA PRO A 279 -1.45 -23.11 -1.41
C PRO A 279 -0.65 -24.11 -0.59
N PRO A 280 -1.13 -25.36 -0.45
CA PRO A 280 -0.32 -26.46 0.06
C PRO A 280 0.88 -26.72 -0.87
N PRO A 281 1.95 -27.37 -0.36
CA PRO A 281 3.07 -27.74 -1.21
C PRO A 281 2.59 -28.65 -2.36
N PRO A 282 3.24 -28.59 -3.53
CA PRO A 282 2.94 -29.52 -4.61
C PRO A 282 3.13 -30.95 -4.11
N ALA A 283 2.23 -31.85 -4.51
CA ALA A 283 2.39 -33.28 -4.19
C ALA A 283 3.77 -33.75 -4.68
N ALA A 284 4.53 -34.39 -3.81
CA ALA A 284 5.82 -34.95 -4.19
C ALA A 284 5.61 -35.79 -5.45
N ALA A 285 6.33 -35.51 -6.52
CA ALA A 285 6.29 -36.32 -7.74
C ALA A 285 6.59 -37.73 -7.32
N THR A 286 5.64 -38.66 -7.45
CA THR A 286 5.85 -40.06 -7.25
C THR A 286 7.03 -40.45 -8.13
N ALA A 287 8.12 -40.92 -7.50
CA ALA A 287 9.29 -41.42 -8.21
C ALA A 287 8.79 -42.40 -9.27
N PRO A 288 9.28 -42.36 -10.52
CA PRO A 288 8.88 -43.31 -11.52
C PRO A 288 9.16 -44.71 -10.99
N ALA A 289 8.13 -45.55 -11.05
CA ALA A 289 8.23 -46.97 -10.60
C ALA A 289 9.46 -47.58 -11.24
N ALA A 290 10.33 -48.16 -10.41
CA ALA A 290 11.51 -48.86 -10.88
C ALA A 290 11.08 -49.89 -11.93
N MET A 291 11.64 -49.81 -13.12
CA MET A 291 11.43 -50.83 -14.16
C MET A 291 11.80 -52.20 -13.62
N PRO A 292 10.97 -53.23 -13.84
CA PRO A 292 11.32 -54.59 -13.44
C PRO A 292 12.59 -55.03 -14.18
N PRO A 293 13.44 -55.85 -13.54
CA PRO A 293 14.67 -56.32 -14.15
C PRO A 293 14.36 -57.11 -15.45
N GLN A 294 14.96 -56.66 -16.54
CA GLN A 294 14.92 -57.40 -17.79
C GLN A 294 15.69 -58.70 -17.59
N ASN A 295 14.98 -59.84 -17.59
CA ASN A 295 15.59 -61.17 -17.68
C ASN A 295 16.20 -61.33 -19.08
N ASN A 296 17.51 -61.31 -19.16
CA ASN A 296 18.23 -61.83 -20.32
C ASN A 296 18.23 -63.36 -20.23
N SER A 297 17.52 -63.98 -21.17
CA SER A 297 17.69 -65.40 -21.54
C SER A 297 18.45 -65.50 -22.83
#